data_f774b372b349bac4a108b7b2767b0008
#
_entry.id   f774b372b349bac4a108b7b2767b0008
#
_cell.length_a   1.000
_cell.length_b   1.000
_cell.length_c   1.000
_cell.angle_alpha   90.00
_cell.angle_beta   90.00
_cell.angle_gamma   90.00
#
_symmetry.space_group_name_H-M   'P 1'
#
loop_
_entity.id
_entity.type
_entity.pdbx_description
1 polymer ?
#
loop_
_entity_poly.entity_id
_entity_poly.type
_entity_poly.pdbx_seq_one_letter_code
_entity_poly.pdbx_strand_id
1 'polypeptide(L)'
;MSALDHIRVIELANERISFAGKLMADMGADVILVEPPEGDPTRTYPPYVANDPESQSLYFLHYNTSKRSVTLDLDHAADQDKFRTLIASADILLESETTTRLASLTLDYD
;
A
#
# COMPACT_ATOMS: atom_id res chain seq x y z
N MET A 1 -11.56 1.53 21.63
CA MET A 1 -10.93 0.32 21.04
C MET A 1 -11.59 0.01 19.70
N SER A 2 -10.79 -0.11 18.66
CA SER A 2 -11.30 -0.42 17.32
C SER A 2 -11.23 -1.92 17.05
N ALA A 3 -12.02 -2.38 16.08
CA ALA A 3 -12.12 -3.82 15.80
C ALA A 3 -10.80 -4.45 15.38
N LEU A 4 -9.93 -3.70 14.68
CA LEU A 4 -8.70 -4.23 14.11
C LEU A 4 -7.44 -3.62 14.70
N ASP A 5 -7.48 -3.14 15.93
CA ASP A 5 -6.35 -2.45 16.59
C ASP A 5 -5.04 -3.23 16.57
N HIS A 6 -5.14 -4.55 16.61
CA HIS A 6 -3.96 -5.42 16.76
C HIS A 6 -3.52 -6.04 15.43
N ILE A 7 -4.14 -5.64 14.34
CA ILE A 7 -3.88 -6.22 13.02
C ILE A 7 -2.96 -5.28 12.23
N ARG A 8 -1.89 -5.83 11.67
CA ARG A 8 -1.03 -5.10 10.74
C ARG A 8 -1.27 -5.62 9.33
N VAL A 9 -1.53 -4.69 8.41
CA VAL A 9 -1.79 -4.97 6.99
C VAL A 9 -0.68 -4.33 6.17
N ILE A 10 -0.06 -5.10 5.29
CA ILE A 10 0.85 -4.58 4.28
C ILE A 10 0.09 -4.56 2.96
N GLU A 11 -0.01 -3.39 2.35
CA GLU A 11 -0.74 -3.20 1.10
C GLU A 11 0.22 -2.77 0.00
N LEU A 12 0.30 -3.55 -1.08
CA LEU A 12 1.03 -3.14 -2.27
C LEU A 12 0.16 -2.16 -3.05
N ALA A 13 0.66 -0.94 -3.25
CA ALA A 13 -0.11 0.16 -3.81
C ALA A 13 -0.75 -0.21 -5.15
N ASN A 14 -2.08 -0.18 -5.20
CA ASN A 14 -2.86 -0.46 -6.41
C ASN A 14 -4.28 0.00 -6.20
N GLU A 15 -4.86 0.65 -7.24
CA GLU A 15 -6.22 1.17 -7.13
C GLU A 15 -7.26 0.07 -6.90
N ARG A 16 -6.97 -1.17 -7.31
CA ARG A 16 -7.92 -2.28 -7.17
C ARG A 16 -8.15 -2.68 -5.71
N ILE A 17 -7.15 -2.45 -4.86
CA ILE A 17 -7.23 -2.90 -3.46
C ILE A 17 -7.24 -1.75 -2.46
N SER A 18 -7.10 -0.51 -2.92
CA SER A 18 -6.97 0.63 -2.02
C SER A 18 -8.19 0.81 -1.12
N PHE A 19 -9.39 0.49 -1.61
CA PHE A 19 -10.60 0.60 -0.80
C PHE A 19 -10.62 -0.43 0.33
N ALA A 20 -10.17 -1.66 0.07
CA ALA A 20 -10.09 -2.67 1.12
C ALA A 20 -9.14 -2.21 2.24
N GLY A 21 -7.97 -1.68 1.87
CA GLY A 21 -7.03 -1.14 2.84
C GLY A 21 -7.60 0.04 3.61
N LYS A 22 -8.35 0.91 2.93
CA LYS A 22 -9.02 2.04 3.59
C LYS A 22 -9.99 1.56 4.66
N LEU A 23 -10.82 0.58 4.33
CA LEU A 23 -11.78 0.06 5.30
C LEU A 23 -11.08 -0.52 6.52
N MET A 24 -10.00 -1.28 6.31
CA MET A 24 -9.24 -1.85 7.42
C MET A 24 -8.60 -0.77 8.28
N ALA A 25 -8.01 0.25 7.65
CA ALA A 25 -7.40 1.37 8.38
C ALA A 25 -8.44 2.13 9.19
N ASP A 26 -9.62 2.37 8.62
CA ASP A 26 -10.70 3.06 9.30
C ASP A 26 -11.23 2.25 10.49
N MET A 27 -11.05 0.93 10.46
CA MET A 27 -11.43 0.04 11.56
C MET A 27 -10.30 -0.19 12.57
N GLY A 28 -9.21 0.55 12.46
CA GLY A 28 -8.15 0.57 13.44
C GLY A 28 -6.90 -0.24 13.09
N ALA A 29 -6.87 -0.93 11.94
CA ALA A 29 -5.68 -1.68 11.54
C ALA A 29 -4.52 -0.73 11.25
N ASP A 30 -3.30 -1.22 11.51
CA ASP A 30 -2.08 -0.53 11.12
C ASP A 30 -1.79 -0.92 9.65
N VAL A 31 -2.26 -0.10 8.72
CA VAL A 31 -2.10 -0.36 7.30
C VAL A 31 -0.88 0.40 6.79
N ILE A 32 0.09 -0.34 6.25
CA ILE A 32 1.28 0.24 5.66
C ILE A 32 1.18 0.07 4.14
N LEU A 33 1.07 1.19 3.45
CA LEU A 33 1.01 1.23 1.99
C LEU A 33 2.43 1.21 1.45
N VAL A 34 2.77 0.19 0.68
CA VAL A 34 4.08 0.08 0.03
C VAL A 34 3.93 0.63 -1.38
N GLU A 35 4.61 1.75 -1.65
CA GLU A 35 4.55 2.41 -2.94
C GLU A 35 5.84 2.18 -3.72
N PRO A 36 5.78 2.11 -5.07
CA PRO A 36 6.98 2.11 -5.89
C PRO A 36 7.67 3.48 -5.80
N PRO A 37 8.92 3.61 -6.29
CA PRO A 37 9.64 4.89 -6.20
C PRO A 37 8.91 6.07 -6.81
N GLU A 38 8.12 5.85 -7.86
CA GLU A 38 7.32 6.90 -8.51
C GLU A 38 6.02 7.21 -7.76
N GLY A 39 5.72 6.46 -6.71
CA GLY A 39 4.49 6.61 -5.95
C GLY A 39 3.34 5.81 -6.52
N ASP A 40 2.26 5.69 -5.74
CA ASP A 40 1.04 5.03 -6.17
C ASP A 40 0.49 5.77 -7.40
N PRO A 41 0.12 5.06 -8.48
CA PRO A 41 -0.45 5.71 -9.66
C PRO A 41 -1.62 6.64 -9.35
N THR A 42 -2.41 6.33 -8.32
CA THR A 42 -3.57 7.16 -7.97
C THR A 42 -3.19 8.53 -7.44
N ARG A 43 -1.92 8.75 -7.09
CA ARG A 43 -1.44 10.10 -6.68
C ARG A 43 -1.57 11.12 -7.80
N THR A 44 -1.64 10.66 -9.05
CA THR A 44 -1.78 11.54 -10.22
C THR A 44 -3.22 11.61 -10.74
N TYR A 45 -4.16 10.96 -10.05
CA TYR A 45 -5.56 10.94 -10.49
C TYR A 45 -6.27 12.22 -10.07
N PRO A 46 -7.06 12.84 -10.98
CA PRO A 46 -7.92 13.97 -10.59
C PRO A 46 -9.08 13.47 -9.72
N PRO A 47 -9.78 14.34 -8.99
CA PRO A 47 -9.50 15.77 -8.88
C PRO A 47 -8.36 16.08 -7.91
N TYR A 48 -7.88 17.33 -7.96
CA TYR A 48 -6.76 17.77 -7.14
C TYR A 48 -7.21 18.82 -6.13
N VAL A 49 -6.45 18.93 -5.04
CA VAL A 49 -6.69 19.96 -4.03
C VAL A 49 -6.64 21.33 -4.73
N ALA A 50 -7.64 22.17 -4.50
CA ALA A 50 -7.77 23.49 -5.10
C ALA A 50 -7.74 23.47 -6.64
N ASN A 51 -8.09 22.34 -7.27
CA ASN A 51 -8.06 22.16 -8.72
C ASN A 51 -6.67 22.38 -9.33
N ASP A 52 -5.62 22.21 -8.54
CA ASP A 52 -4.23 22.39 -8.99
C ASP A 52 -3.59 21.03 -9.28
N PRO A 53 -3.27 20.72 -10.57
CA PRO A 53 -2.66 19.44 -10.92
C PRO A 53 -1.29 19.18 -10.28
N GLU A 54 -0.63 20.23 -9.79
CA GLU A 54 0.64 20.10 -9.07
C GLU A 54 0.44 19.84 -7.58
N SER A 55 -0.82 19.90 -7.10
CA SER A 55 -1.15 19.63 -5.73
C SER A 55 -1.50 18.15 -5.54
N GLN A 56 -2.01 17.81 -4.36
CA GLN A 56 -2.32 16.42 -4.02
C GLN A 56 -3.60 15.93 -4.70
N SER A 57 -3.61 14.67 -5.09
CA SER A 57 -4.80 14.03 -5.64
C SER A 57 -5.82 13.77 -4.52
N LEU A 58 -7.04 14.28 -4.71
CA LEU A 58 -8.14 13.99 -3.80
C LEU A 58 -8.54 12.51 -3.86
N TYR A 59 -8.39 11.88 -5.04
CA TYR A 59 -8.65 10.46 -5.19
C TYR A 59 -7.72 9.66 -4.27
N PHE A 60 -6.41 9.94 -4.34
CA PHE A 60 -5.44 9.25 -3.49
C PHE A 60 -5.75 9.48 -2.01
N LEU A 61 -6.00 10.72 -1.63
CA LEU A 61 -6.29 11.05 -0.22
C LEU A 61 -7.54 10.33 0.28
N HIS A 62 -8.58 10.25 -0.55
CA HIS A 62 -9.83 9.60 -0.16
C HIS A 62 -9.64 8.13 0.16
N TYR A 63 -8.87 7.40 -0.66
CA TYR A 63 -8.71 5.96 -0.51
C TYR A 63 -7.56 5.56 0.42
N ASN A 64 -6.73 6.52 0.84
CA ASN A 64 -5.54 6.19 1.61
C ASN A 64 -5.43 6.93 2.94
N THR A 65 -6.53 7.46 3.42
CA THR A 65 -6.58 8.07 4.76
C THR A 65 -6.25 7.03 5.82
N SER A 66 -5.58 7.47 6.87
CA SER A 66 -5.24 6.64 8.03
C SER A 66 -4.21 5.54 7.74
N LYS A 67 -3.67 5.48 6.52
CA LYS A 67 -2.58 4.55 6.20
C LYS A 67 -1.24 5.23 6.40
N ARG A 68 -0.23 4.44 6.75
CA ARG A 68 1.16 4.88 6.69
C ARG A 68 1.71 4.48 5.33
N SER A 69 2.73 5.18 4.84
CA SER A 69 3.30 4.89 3.53
C SER A 69 4.80 4.73 3.63
N VAL A 70 5.33 3.76 2.89
CA VAL A 70 6.77 3.60 2.68
C VAL A 70 7.02 3.42 1.19
N THR A 71 8.19 3.85 0.74
CA THR A 71 8.58 3.69 -0.66
C THR A 71 9.62 2.59 -0.75
N LEU A 72 9.35 1.57 -1.56
CA LEU A 72 10.28 0.48 -1.81
C LEU A 72 10.32 0.17 -3.29
N ASP A 73 11.51 -0.04 -3.82
CA ASP A 73 11.70 -0.52 -5.18
C ASP A 73 11.90 -2.04 -5.13
N LEU A 74 10.83 -2.78 -5.41
CA LEU A 74 10.86 -4.24 -5.29
C LEU A 74 11.70 -4.92 -6.37
N ASP A 75 12.26 -4.16 -7.31
CA ASP A 75 13.22 -4.68 -8.27
C ASP A 75 14.66 -4.63 -7.73
N HIS A 76 14.87 -4.03 -6.56
CA HIS A 76 16.18 -3.96 -5.90
C HIS A 76 16.25 -4.92 -4.73
N ALA A 77 17.37 -5.66 -4.64
CA ALA A 77 17.55 -6.69 -3.61
C ALA A 77 17.45 -6.12 -2.19
N ALA A 78 18.02 -4.96 -1.94
CA ALA A 78 17.98 -4.34 -0.61
C ALA A 78 16.54 -4.02 -0.18
N ASP A 79 15.74 -3.52 -1.11
CA ASP A 79 14.34 -3.19 -0.82
C ASP A 79 13.49 -4.45 -0.72
N GLN A 80 13.81 -5.50 -1.48
CA GLN A 80 13.15 -6.80 -1.32
C GLN A 80 13.34 -7.33 0.11
N ASP A 81 14.55 -7.18 0.67
CA ASP A 81 14.82 -7.62 2.03
C ASP A 81 14.00 -6.81 3.05
N LYS A 82 13.88 -5.50 2.84
CA LYS A 82 13.03 -4.65 3.68
C LYS A 82 11.57 -5.09 3.61
N PHE A 83 11.10 -5.43 2.41
CA PHE A 83 9.73 -5.89 2.22
C PHE A 83 9.50 -7.21 2.95
N ARG A 84 10.44 -8.16 2.86
CA ARG A 84 10.34 -9.42 3.59
C ARG A 84 10.26 -9.21 5.10
N THR A 85 11.03 -8.26 5.61
CA THR A 85 10.98 -7.90 7.03
C THR A 85 9.60 -7.35 7.42
N LEU A 86 9.03 -6.49 6.56
CA LEU A 86 7.68 -5.98 6.80
C LEU A 86 6.65 -7.11 6.80
N ILE A 87 6.73 -7.99 5.82
CA ILE A 87 5.78 -9.11 5.70
C ILE A 87 5.86 -10.02 6.92
N ALA A 88 7.07 -10.24 7.43
CA ALA A 88 7.24 -11.10 8.61
C ALA A 88 6.49 -10.56 9.83
N SER A 89 6.26 -9.24 9.90
CA SER A 89 5.54 -8.60 10.99
C SER A 89 4.05 -8.41 10.69
N ALA A 90 3.59 -8.78 9.50
CA ALA A 90 2.23 -8.51 9.07
C ALA A 90 1.30 -9.69 9.35
N ASP A 91 0.04 -9.36 9.57
CA ASP A 91 -1.02 -10.37 9.68
C ASP A 91 -1.69 -10.60 8.33
N ILE A 92 -1.74 -9.57 7.49
CA ILE A 92 -2.43 -9.62 6.19
C ILE A 92 -1.55 -8.93 5.14
N LEU A 93 -1.46 -9.54 3.97
CA LEU A 93 -0.87 -8.92 2.79
C LEU A 93 -1.98 -8.71 1.76
N LEU A 94 -2.20 -7.45 1.37
CA LEU A 94 -3.12 -7.10 0.29
C LEU A 94 -2.30 -6.82 -0.96
N GLU A 95 -2.57 -7.55 -2.03
CA GLU A 95 -1.87 -7.35 -3.28
C GLU A 95 -2.79 -7.74 -4.44
N SER A 96 -2.53 -7.17 -5.60
CA SER A 96 -3.22 -7.54 -6.84
C SER A 96 -2.23 -7.82 -7.97
N GLU A 97 -0.96 -8.02 -7.61
CA GLU A 97 0.06 -8.42 -8.58
C GLU A 97 -0.24 -9.82 -9.07
N THR A 98 0.31 -10.16 -10.25
CA THR A 98 0.20 -11.53 -10.72
C THR A 98 1.05 -12.44 -9.84
N THR A 99 0.58 -13.67 -9.64
CA THR A 99 1.35 -14.67 -8.89
C THR A 99 2.75 -14.84 -9.49
N THR A 100 2.83 -14.80 -10.82
CA THR A 100 4.10 -14.93 -11.52
C THR A 100 5.09 -13.83 -11.14
N ARG A 101 4.62 -12.58 -11.02
CA ARG A 101 5.50 -11.47 -10.67
C ARG A 101 6.06 -11.63 -9.25
N LEU A 102 5.21 -11.90 -8.29
CA LEU A 102 5.66 -12.06 -6.90
C LEU A 102 6.60 -13.27 -6.76
N ALA A 103 6.27 -14.36 -7.43
CA ALA A 103 7.13 -15.55 -7.42
C ALA A 103 8.49 -15.26 -8.03
N SER A 104 8.55 -14.49 -9.13
CA SER A 104 9.81 -14.14 -9.78
C SER A 104 10.70 -13.28 -8.89
N LEU A 105 10.09 -12.50 -7.98
CA LEU A 105 10.80 -11.69 -7.01
C LEU A 105 11.08 -12.43 -5.71
N THR A 106 10.67 -13.67 -5.59
CA THR A 106 10.73 -14.49 -4.37
C THR A 106 10.04 -13.83 -3.19
N LEU A 107 8.98 -13.09 -3.46
CA LEU A 107 8.21 -12.36 -2.46
C LEU A 107 6.81 -12.93 -2.26
N ASP A 108 6.47 -14.00 -2.99
CA ASP A 108 5.17 -14.62 -2.92
C ASP A 108 4.95 -15.31 -1.58
N TYR A 109 3.70 -15.37 -1.19
CA TYR A 109 3.30 -16.13 -0.01
C TYR A 109 3.38 -17.62 -0.33
N ASP A 110 3.93 -18.37 0.57
CA ASP A 110 4.17 -19.78 0.30
C ASP A 110 3.70 -20.66 1.46
#